data_3545e08669300d397b51635ea159423d
#
_entry.id   3545e08669300d397b51635ea159423d
#
_cell.length_a   1.000
_cell.length_b   1.000
_cell.length_c   1.000
_cell.angle_alpha   90.00
_cell.angle_beta   90.00
_cell.angle_gamma   90.00
#
_symmetry.space_group_name_H-M   'P 1'
#
loop_
_entity.id
_entity.type
_entity.pdbx_description
1 polymer ?
#
loop_
_entity_poly.entity_id
_entity_poly.type
_entity_poly.pdbx_seq_one_letter_code
_entity_poly.pdbx_strand_id
1 'polypeptide(L)'
;MPLLVVYGLLIMTTTDEGGYEVSEGPRSVLRRHQSFVDGTQHPKSPFYQRGENFDLGVKRDRGVVTCIHNGVVAMGVSLIRELRCLGNQELVQVYHCGSELSEQSKKLLFSIDDRLELVDVCGDLVEQGVLEQEMANKFRNWWIKPLAMYHTDVRHVMLMDVDDISIKDPATLRDLKPYKTTGTTFFYDRVHSNCYEHVNGKDGDEHYLKKLFASFDYDRFNVTGGNSPSQHVLESFAYTGKTCHEMDSSLVLVDKERAGQIVMEIMLWFITEERFRFRYSFGDKETFWLAFEMAHVPYAFSPWGVSGVSSTPNRDMELHPNTLCGSILHYLPVDDRDPEMLYVNGKALLDPYPEGLKEVPKARWNNMFNVLPTHMTPRLPRTVLSKFGDEENIYSECLIGLGSTPLPELFTGSLLRRRLHYWGVQSGMLATLQHCETY
;
A
#
# COMPACT_ATOMS: atom_id res chain seq x y z
N MET A 1 8.46 -9.02 -36.79
CA MET A 1 9.11 -9.55 -35.58
C MET A 1 8.75 -8.61 -34.46
N PRO A 2 7.82 -8.94 -33.57
CA PRO A 2 7.51 -8.11 -32.41
C PRO A 2 8.47 -8.49 -31.27
N LEU A 3 9.15 -7.49 -30.71
CA LEU A 3 9.90 -7.63 -29.47
C LEU A 3 8.90 -7.75 -28.30
N LEU A 4 8.85 -8.93 -27.73
CA LEU A 4 8.25 -9.17 -26.42
C LEU A 4 9.11 -8.44 -25.38
N VAL A 5 8.55 -7.42 -24.74
CA VAL A 5 9.07 -6.89 -23.48
C VAL A 5 8.58 -7.83 -22.38
N VAL A 6 9.43 -8.78 -22.05
CA VAL A 6 9.22 -9.66 -20.88
C VAL A 6 9.56 -8.84 -19.64
N TYR A 7 8.54 -8.40 -18.90
CA TYR A 7 8.71 -8.03 -17.50
C TYR A 7 9.19 -9.28 -16.77
N GLY A 8 10.45 -9.26 -16.35
CA GLY A 8 11.04 -10.36 -15.61
C GLY A 8 10.34 -10.60 -14.29
N LEU A 9 9.35 -11.47 -14.28
CA LEU A 9 8.95 -12.19 -13.09
C LEU A 9 10.11 -13.14 -12.75
N LEU A 10 10.88 -12.77 -11.75
CA LEU A 10 11.77 -13.74 -11.10
C LEU A 10 10.87 -14.76 -10.39
N ILE A 11 10.53 -15.84 -11.09
CA ILE A 11 9.95 -17.02 -10.50
C ILE A 11 11.08 -17.73 -9.78
N MET A 12 11.22 -17.50 -8.47
CA MET A 12 11.95 -18.42 -7.62
C MET A 12 11.07 -19.62 -7.36
N THR A 13 11.26 -20.67 -8.12
CA THR A 13 10.79 -22.01 -7.76
C THR A 13 11.67 -22.52 -6.63
N THR A 14 11.23 -22.44 -5.40
CA THR A 14 11.77 -23.22 -4.31
C THR A 14 10.79 -24.34 -4.02
N THR A 15 11.10 -25.54 -4.51
CA THR A 15 10.58 -26.78 -3.96
C THR A 15 11.32 -27.02 -2.66
N ASP A 16 10.66 -26.83 -1.54
CA ASP A 16 11.10 -27.36 -0.26
C ASP A 16 9.88 -27.97 0.45
N GLU A 17 9.76 -29.29 0.36
CA GLU A 17 8.86 -30.11 1.16
C GLU A 17 9.56 -30.37 2.53
N GLY A 18 9.43 -29.42 3.43
CA GLY A 18 9.80 -29.58 4.84
C GLY A 18 8.56 -29.44 5.70
N GLY A 19 8.03 -30.56 6.20
CA GLY A 19 6.99 -30.53 7.22
C GLY A 19 7.53 -29.87 8.50
N TYR A 20 6.93 -28.76 8.88
CA TYR A 20 7.26 -28.06 10.12
C TYR A 20 6.36 -28.57 11.26
N GLU A 21 6.96 -29.05 12.33
CA GLU A 21 6.29 -29.19 13.62
C GLU A 21 5.93 -27.76 14.12
N VAL A 22 4.65 -27.52 14.36
CA VAL A 22 4.14 -26.27 14.92
C VAL A 22 4.56 -26.23 16.39
N SER A 23 5.60 -25.45 16.70
CA SER A 23 5.93 -25.12 18.08
C SER A 23 4.84 -24.19 18.64
N GLU A 24 4.34 -24.49 19.84
CA GLU A 24 3.43 -23.56 20.55
C GLU A 24 4.12 -22.22 20.73
N GLY A 25 3.66 -21.19 20.01
CA GLY A 25 4.22 -19.85 20.06
C GLY A 25 4.08 -19.19 21.44
N PRO A 26 4.96 -18.28 21.80
CA PRO A 26 5.00 -17.67 23.14
C PRO A 26 3.78 -16.77 23.37
N ARG A 27 2.81 -17.25 24.13
CA ARG A 27 1.58 -16.52 24.53
C ARG A 27 1.85 -15.30 25.46
N SER A 28 3.10 -15.03 25.86
CA SER A 28 3.41 -14.07 26.93
C SER A 28 4.10 -12.77 26.52
N VAL A 29 4.58 -12.63 25.28
CA VAL A 29 5.40 -11.49 24.84
C VAL A 29 4.56 -10.28 24.43
N LEU A 30 3.33 -10.49 23.98
CA LEU A 30 2.44 -9.46 23.40
C LEU A 30 1.93 -8.40 24.39
N ARG A 31 2.06 -8.59 25.71
CA ARG A 31 1.55 -7.65 26.73
C ARG A 31 2.31 -6.33 26.83
N ARG A 32 3.46 -6.15 26.19
CA ARG A 32 4.32 -4.96 26.37
C ARG A 32 4.12 -3.85 25.33
N HIS A 33 3.48 -4.12 24.20
CA HIS A 33 3.40 -3.15 23.09
C HIS A 33 2.20 -2.21 23.08
N GLN A 34 1.23 -2.35 23.96
CA GLN A 34 -0.02 -1.60 23.87
C GLN A 34 -0.25 -0.52 24.89
N SER A 35 0.77 0.07 25.47
CA SER A 35 0.55 1.39 26.03
C SER A 35 0.71 2.41 24.88
N PHE A 36 -0.38 2.75 24.19
CA PHE A 36 -0.40 3.99 23.41
C PHE A 36 -0.06 5.12 24.39
N VAL A 37 1.18 5.55 24.31
CA VAL A 37 1.73 6.51 25.26
C VAL A 37 1.12 7.86 24.90
N ASP A 38 0.47 8.47 25.87
CA ASP A 38 -0.11 9.79 25.74
C ASP A 38 0.99 10.80 25.32
N GLY A 39 0.88 11.26 24.08
CA GLY A 39 1.44 12.48 23.56
C GLY A 39 2.87 12.45 23.05
N THR A 40 3.94 12.33 23.80
CA THR A 40 5.30 12.66 23.34
C THR A 40 6.41 11.71 23.84
N GLN A 41 6.05 10.60 24.46
CA GLN A 41 7.06 9.64 24.90
C GLN A 41 7.60 8.85 23.70
N HIS A 42 8.86 9.03 23.42
CA HIS A 42 9.54 8.34 22.33
C HIS A 42 10.05 6.96 22.79
N PRO A 43 9.92 5.92 21.93
CA PRO A 43 10.52 4.62 22.21
C PRO A 43 12.02 4.76 22.50
N LYS A 44 12.50 4.02 23.50
CA LYS A 44 13.93 3.98 23.88
C LYS A 44 14.69 2.85 23.16
N SER A 45 14.06 2.17 22.23
CA SER A 45 14.68 1.10 21.48
C SER A 45 15.77 1.64 20.54
N PRO A 46 16.93 0.98 20.42
CA PRO A 46 17.99 1.37 19.49
C PRO A 46 17.59 1.23 18.02
N PHE A 47 16.49 0.55 17.75
CA PHE A 47 15.94 0.35 16.42
C PHE A 47 15.09 1.51 15.91
N TYR A 48 14.79 2.48 16.79
CA TYR A 48 14.19 3.77 16.44
C TYR A 48 15.27 4.83 16.32
N GLN A 49 15.67 5.15 15.10
CA GLN A 49 16.74 6.11 14.82
C GLN A 49 16.15 7.48 14.40
N ARG A 50 16.77 8.55 14.87
CA ARG A 50 16.36 9.94 14.62
C ARG A 50 17.54 10.76 14.16
N GLY A 51 17.26 11.79 13.35
CA GLY A 51 18.28 12.79 13.00
C GLY A 51 18.64 13.70 14.18
N GLU A 52 19.76 14.39 14.07
CA GLU A 52 20.24 15.33 15.11
C GLU A 52 19.24 16.46 15.40
N ASN A 53 18.51 16.89 14.39
CA ASN A 53 17.53 17.98 14.46
C ASN A 53 16.10 17.49 14.68
N PHE A 54 15.91 16.26 15.17
CA PHE A 54 14.56 15.70 15.32
C PHE A 54 13.72 16.52 16.30
N ASP A 55 12.50 16.88 15.88
CA ASP A 55 11.52 17.60 16.69
C ASP A 55 10.98 16.70 17.81
N LEU A 56 11.53 16.84 19.01
CA LEU A 56 11.07 16.10 20.19
C LEU A 56 9.64 16.44 20.62
N GLY A 57 9.07 17.53 20.10
CA GLY A 57 7.70 17.94 20.36
C GLY A 57 6.67 17.30 19.44
N VAL A 58 7.11 16.54 18.41
CA VAL A 58 6.18 15.88 17.49
C VAL A 58 5.31 14.88 18.21
N LYS A 59 3.99 14.98 17.96
CA LYS A 59 3.02 14.08 18.57
C LYS A 59 3.07 12.71 17.90
N ARG A 60 2.81 11.67 18.69
CA ARG A 60 2.79 10.27 18.23
C ARG A 60 1.38 9.70 18.11
N ASP A 61 0.37 10.50 18.42
CA ASP A 61 -1.03 10.10 18.30
C ASP A 61 -1.42 9.81 16.83
N ARG A 62 -0.88 10.61 15.91
CA ARG A 62 -1.09 10.50 14.46
C ARG A 62 0.22 10.44 13.74
N GLY A 63 0.27 9.65 12.68
CA GLY A 63 1.48 9.58 11.88
C GLY A 63 1.31 8.83 10.58
N VAL A 64 2.27 9.11 9.71
CA VAL A 64 2.46 8.43 8.43
C VAL A 64 3.46 7.30 8.62
N VAL A 65 3.12 6.13 8.14
CA VAL A 65 4.01 4.96 8.08
C VAL A 65 4.27 4.64 6.62
N THR A 66 5.53 4.47 6.25
CA THR A 66 5.92 4.07 4.90
C THR A 66 7.11 3.13 4.95
N CYS A 67 7.24 2.24 3.97
CA CYS A 67 8.33 1.27 3.89
C CYS A 67 9.30 1.68 2.79
N ILE A 68 10.57 1.89 3.16
CA ILE A 68 11.58 2.38 2.22
C ILE A 68 12.82 1.48 2.28
N HIS A 69 13.31 1.10 1.12
CA HIS A 69 14.62 0.48 0.92
C HIS A 69 15.44 1.30 -0.09
N ASN A 70 16.72 1.02 -0.23
CA ASN A 70 17.61 1.80 -1.10
C ASN A 70 17.09 2.01 -2.53
N GLY A 71 16.42 1.00 -3.10
CA GLY A 71 15.90 1.08 -4.47
C GLY A 71 14.74 2.06 -4.68
N VAL A 72 14.09 2.51 -3.59
CA VAL A 72 12.94 3.43 -3.64
C VAL A 72 13.13 4.69 -2.79
N VAL A 73 14.34 4.91 -2.25
CA VAL A 73 14.62 6.05 -1.36
C VAL A 73 14.27 7.40 -2.00
N ALA A 74 14.52 7.58 -3.30
CA ALA A 74 14.20 8.82 -3.99
C ALA A 74 12.68 9.06 -4.08
N MET A 75 11.88 8.00 -4.29
CA MET A 75 10.42 8.10 -4.25
C MET A 75 9.92 8.40 -2.84
N GLY A 76 10.51 7.74 -1.82
CA GLY A 76 10.17 7.98 -0.42
C GLY A 76 10.47 9.41 0.03
N VAL A 77 11.64 9.95 -0.32
CA VAL A 77 12.00 11.36 -0.09
C VAL A 77 10.99 12.28 -0.78
N SER A 78 10.66 12.00 -2.03
CA SER A 78 9.67 12.77 -2.77
C SER A 78 8.28 12.71 -2.12
N LEU A 79 7.84 11.55 -1.57
CA LEU A 79 6.59 11.42 -0.84
C LEU A 79 6.59 12.30 0.42
N ILE A 80 7.64 12.20 1.24
CA ILE A 80 7.73 12.96 2.49
C ILE A 80 7.69 14.46 2.21
N ARG A 81 8.44 14.94 1.21
CA ARG A 81 8.41 16.35 0.80
C ARG A 81 7.04 16.78 0.28
N GLU A 82 6.37 15.93 -0.51
CA GLU A 82 5.01 16.20 -0.97
C GLU A 82 4.04 16.37 0.19
N LEU A 83 4.07 15.47 1.17
CA LEU A 83 3.22 15.58 2.37
C LEU A 83 3.44 16.91 3.09
N ARG A 84 4.71 17.36 3.22
CA ARG A 84 5.01 18.66 3.83
C ARG A 84 4.51 19.84 2.98
N CYS A 85 4.62 19.75 1.67
CA CYS A 85 4.06 20.75 0.75
C CYS A 85 2.53 20.80 0.79
N LEU A 86 1.86 19.70 1.09
CA LEU A 86 0.41 19.62 1.29
C LEU A 86 -0.03 20.07 2.70
N GLY A 87 0.92 20.48 3.56
CA GLY A 87 0.65 20.97 4.92
C GLY A 87 0.63 19.90 6.01
N ASN A 88 0.86 18.62 5.68
CA ASN A 88 0.95 17.57 6.69
C ASN A 88 2.15 17.81 7.60
N GLN A 89 1.94 17.76 8.92
CA GLN A 89 2.95 18.00 9.94
C GLN A 89 3.11 16.80 10.91
N GLU A 90 2.52 15.67 10.57
CA GLU A 90 2.55 14.48 11.41
C GLU A 90 3.94 13.82 11.43
N LEU A 91 4.18 12.99 12.45
CA LEU A 91 5.35 12.10 12.49
C LEU A 91 5.36 11.20 11.25
N VAL A 92 6.51 11.06 10.63
CA VAL A 92 6.75 10.06 9.58
C VAL A 92 7.66 8.97 10.12
N GLN A 93 7.16 7.74 10.15
CA GLN A 93 7.97 6.56 10.47
C GLN A 93 8.30 5.82 9.18
N VAL A 94 9.58 5.73 8.87
CA VAL A 94 10.11 4.98 7.73
C VAL A 94 10.58 3.61 8.20
N TYR A 95 9.90 2.58 7.76
CA TYR A 95 10.14 1.19 8.13
C TYR A 95 11.06 0.49 7.13
N HIS A 96 11.96 -0.32 7.66
CA HIS A 96 12.86 -1.19 6.89
C HIS A 96 13.24 -2.43 7.72
N CYS A 97 13.86 -3.42 7.09
CA CYS A 97 14.43 -4.58 7.77
C CYS A 97 15.95 -4.64 7.57
N GLY A 98 16.69 -4.59 8.66
CA GLY A 98 18.15 -4.75 8.67
C GLY A 98 18.86 -3.76 7.73
N SER A 99 19.66 -4.29 6.81
CA SER A 99 20.54 -3.50 5.94
C SER A 99 19.87 -2.97 4.66
N GLU A 100 18.55 -2.94 4.57
CA GLU A 100 17.84 -2.44 3.37
C GLU A 100 18.07 -0.95 3.10
N LEU A 101 18.42 -0.18 4.16
CA LEU A 101 18.83 1.22 4.04
C LEU A 101 20.33 1.38 4.34
N SER A 102 21.06 1.94 3.39
CA SER A 102 22.45 2.34 3.57
C SER A 102 22.58 3.56 4.47
N GLU A 103 23.74 3.77 5.09
CA GLU A 103 23.99 4.96 5.91
C GLU A 103 23.86 6.26 5.11
N GLN A 104 24.15 6.23 3.80
CA GLN A 104 23.93 7.38 2.93
C GLN A 104 22.44 7.70 2.78
N SER A 105 21.60 6.67 2.58
CA SER A 105 20.14 6.83 2.48
C SER A 105 19.54 7.31 3.79
N LYS A 106 20.02 6.80 4.93
CA LYS A 106 19.59 7.25 6.27
C LYS A 106 19.93 8.73 6.50
N LYS A 107 21.15 9.14 6.19
CA LYS A 107 21.59 10.54 6.29
C LYS A 107 20.74 11.46 5.41
N LEU A 108 20.45 11.02 4.18
CA LEU A 108 19.57 11.78 3.28
C LEU A 108 18.18 11.97 3.90
N LEU A 109 17.56 10.89 4.38
CA LEU A 109 16.22 10.93 4.99
C LEU A 109 16.19 11.87 6.21
N PHE A 110 17.17 11.80 7.09
CA PHE A 110 17.26 12.72 8.24
C PHE A 110 17.54 14.18 7.85
N SER A 111 18.16 14.42 6.70
CA SER A 111 18.47 15.78 6.26
C SER A 111 17.28 16.53 5.67
N ILE A 112 16.22 15.82 5.29
CA ILE A 112 15.08 16.41 4.59
C ILE A 112 13.90 16.72 5.51
N ASP A 113 13.84 16.10 6.68
CA ASP A 113 12.70 16.23 7.58
C ASP A 113 13.08 16.02 9.04
N ASP A 114 12.66 16.93 9.91
CA ASP A 114 12.93 16.92 11.36
C ASP A 114 11.89 16.12 12.17
N ARG A 115 10.83 15.61 11.53
CA ARG A 115 9.78 14.77 12.13
C ARG A 115 9.77 13.35 11.57
N LEU A 116 10.97 12.86 11.22
CA LEU A 116 11.16 11.56 10.62
C LEU A 116 11.93 10.63 11.57
N GLU A 117 11.39 9.43 11.78
CA GLU A 117 12.06 8.31 12.43
C GLU A 117 12.31 7.19 11.43
N LEU A 118 13.46 6.55 11.50
CA LEU A 118 13.76 5.29 10.85
C LEU A 118 13.56 4.15 11.84
N VAL A 119 12.85 3.10 11.44
CA VAL A 119 12.52 1.96 12.30
C VAL A 119 12.97 0.66 11.62
N ASP A 120 13.98 0.00 12.22
CA ASP A 120 14.33 -1.37 11.85
C ASP A 120 13.40 -2.33 12.57
N VAL A 121 12.25 -2.61 11.95
CA VAL A 121 11.21 -3.44 12.53
C VAL A 121 11.65 -4.89 12.74
N CYS A 122 12.45 -5.43 11.82
CA CYS A 122 12.93 -6.80 11.91
C CYS A 122 13.90 -6.95 13.09
N GLY A 123 14.84 -6.02 13.25
CA GLY A 123 15.76 -6.01 14.37
C GLY A 123 15.05 -5.88 15.71
N ASP A 124 14.10 -4.94 15.82
CA ASP A 124 13.38 -4.70 17.07
C ASP A 124 12.51 -5.90 17.48
N LEU A 125 11.77 -6.51 16.54
CA LEU A 125 10.93 -7.66 16.84
C LEU A 125 11.72 -8.94 17.15
N VAL A 126 12.93 -9.09 16.60
CA VAL A 126 13.84 -10.18 16.97
C VAL A 126 14.38 -9.96 18.39
N GLU A 127 14.81 -8.76 18.72
CA GLU A 127 15.29 -8.42 20.07
C GLU A 127 14.22 -8.63 21.14
N GLN A 128 12.96 -8.38 20.78
CA GLN A 128 11.81 -8.60 21.67
C GLN A 128 11.37 -10.06 21.75
N GLY A 129 11.92 -10.95 20.93
CA GLY A 129 11.52 -12.35 20.85
C GLY A 129 10.15 -12.60 20.20
N VAL A 130 9.63 -11.62 19.44
CA VAL A 130 8.39 -11.76 18.68
C VAL A 130 8.63 -12.50 17.36
N LEU A 131 9.77 -12.24 16.73
CA LEU A 131 10.22 -12.95 15.54
C LEU A 131 11.52 -13.69 15.79
N GLU A 132 11.62 -14.88 15.22
CA GLU A 132 12.92 -15.54 15.08
C GLU A 132 13.69 -14.90 13.92
N GLN A 133 15.04 -14.94 13.99
CA GLN A 133 15.91 -14.34 12.97
C GLN A 133 15.65 -14.92 11.58
N GLU A 134 15.38 -16.22 11.50
CA GLU A 134 15.05 -16.86 10.21
C GLU A 134 13.75 -16.30 9.61
N MET A 135 12.73 -16.09 10.44
CA MET A 135 11.47 -15.48 10.01
C MET A 135 11.69 -14.01 9.61
N ALA A 136 12.44 -13.24 10.39
CA ALA A 136 12.77 -11.85 10.09
C ALA A 136 13.45 -11.71 8.70
N ASN A 137 14.31 -12.66 8.32
CA ASN A 137 14.98 -12.69 7.02
C ASN A 137 14.00 -12.93 5.83
N LYS A 138 12.78 -13.39 6.09
CA LYS A 138 11.74 -13.61 5.08
C LYS A 138 10.88 -12.36 4.83
N PHE A 139 11.03 -11.31 5.66
CA PHE A 139 10.35 -10.04 5.43
C PHE A 139 11.13 -9.19 4.43
N ARG A 140 10.51 -9.00 3.26
CA ARG A 140 11.01 -8.22 2.12
C ARG A 140 9.85 -7.54 1.42
N ASN A 141 10.13 -6.43 0.78
CA ASN A 141 9.17 -5.73 -0.07
C ASN A 141 7.83 -5.44 0.66
N TRP A 142 6.72 -5.80 0.05
CA TRP A 142 5.36 -5.51 0.55
C TRP A 142 5.06 -6.10 1.92
N TRP A 143 5.67 -7.23 2.29
CA TRP A 143 5.40 -7.89 3.57
C TRP A 143 5.87 -7.10 4.80
N ILE A 144 6.70 -6.06 4.60
CA ILE A 144 7.10 -5.15 5.68
C ILE A 144 5.92 -4.23 6.08
N LYS A 145 4.98 -3.92 5.17
CA LYS A 145 3.85 -3.02 5.44
C LYS A 145 2.94 -3.52 6.57
N PRO A 146 2.38 -4.74 6.53
CA PRO A 146 1.59 -5.23 7.65
C PRO A 146 2.43 -5.46 8.92
N LEU A 147 3.73 -5.78 8.80
CA LEU A 147 4.63 -5.84 9.93
C LEU A 147 4.83 -4.47 10.57
N ALA A 148 4.97 -3.42 9.77
CA ALA A 148 5.04 -2.03 10.24
C ALA A 148 3.73 -1.59 10.92
N MET A 149 2.56 -1.97 10.34
CA MET A 149 1.26 -1.71 10.94
C MET A 149 1.12 -2.38 12.30
N TYR A 150 1.56 -3.64 12.42
CA TYR A 150 1.60 -4.35 13.71
C TYR A 150 2.48 -3.62 14.72
N HIS A 151 3.70 -3.25 14.31
CA HIS A 151 4.77 -2.77 15.18
C HIS A 151 4.61 -1.32 15.63
N THR A 152 4.15 -0.42 14.75
CA THR A 152 4.13 1.02 15.04
C THR A 152 3.42 1.37 16.34
N ASP A 153 4.00 2.28 17.10
CA ASP A 153 3.42 2.86 18.32
C ASP A 153 2.46 4.04 18.03
N VAL A 154 2.30 4.44 16.78
CA VAL A 154 1.32 5.43 16.36
C VAL A 154 -0.08 4.84 16.47
N ARG A 155 -1.02 5.60 17.05
CA ARG A 155 -2.41 5.18 17.17
C ARG A 155 -3.18 5.32 15.84
N HIS A 156 -3.26 6.54 15.31
CA HIS A 156 -3.97 6.85 14.07
C HIS A 156 -3.01 6.72 12.89
N VAL A 157 -2.77 5.49 12.46
CA VAL A 157 -1.82 5.16 11.39
C VAL A 157 -2.38 5.53 10.03
N MET A 158 -1.56 6.14 9.21
CA MET A 158 -1.75 6.29 7.77
C MET A 158 -0.56 5.63 7.07
N LEU A 159 -0.75 4.39 6.62
CA LEU A 159 0.26 3.65 5.87
C LEU A 159 0.15 4.02 4.40
N MET A 160 1.28 4.43 3.78
CA MET A 160 1.32 4.89 2.39
C MET A 160 2.43 4.22 1.60
N ASP A 161 2.16 3.91 0.35
CA ASP A 161 3.17 3.51 -0.62
C ASP A 161 3.97 4.73 -1.10
N VAL A 162 5.24 4.52 -1.38
CA VAL A 162 6.16 5.61 -1.77
C VAL A 162 5.83 6.26 -3.11
N ASP A 163 5.04 5.62 -3.93
CA ASP A 163 4.61 6.05 -5.26
C ASP A 163 3.17 6.60 -5.31
N ASP A 164 2.55 6.81 -4.14
CA ASP A 164 1.29 7.53 -4.05
C ASP A 164 1.48 9.02 -4.38
N ILE A 165 0.63 9.55 -5.25
CA ILE A 165 0.61 10.95 -5.68
C ILE A 165 -0.69 11.55 -5.19
N SER A 166 -0.63 12.32 -4.11
CA SER A 166 -1.79 12.95 -3.48
C SER A 166 -2.03 14.35 -4.03
N ILE A 167 -3.30 14.75 -4.12
CA ILE A 167 -3.70 16.10 -4.54
C ILE A 167 -3.83 17.02 -3.33
N LYS A 168 -4.21 16.47 -2.21
CA LYS A 168 -4.34 17.13 -0.92
C LYS A 168 -3.82 16.24 0.20
N ASP A 169 -3.66 16.82 1.40
CA ASP A 169 -3.21 16.06 2.56
C ASP A 169 -4.17 14.86 2.82
N PRO A 170 -3.70 13.62 2.65
CA PRO A 170 -4.54 12.43 2.86
C PRO A 170 -4.94 12.25 4.34
N ALA A 171 -4.31 12.94 5.29
CA ALA A 171 -4.70 12.92 6.69
C ALA A 171 -6.14 13.41 6.92
N THR A 172 -6.69 14.21 5.97
CA THR A 172 -8.09 14.66 5.98
C THR A 172 -9.10 13.51 5.90
N LEU A 173 -8.68 12.33 5.45
CA LEU A 173 -9.52 11.12 5.46
C LEU A 173 -10.00 10.73 6.86
N ARG A 174 -9.24 11.07 7.91
CA ARG A 174 -9.64 10.81 9.31
C ARG A 174 -10.86 11.60 9.73
N ASP A 175 -11.18 12.70 9.03
CA ASP A 175 -12.36 13.52 9.27
C ASP A 175 -13.62 13.01 8.57
N LEU A 176 -13.49 12.05 7.68
CA LEU A 176 -14.60 11.49 6.93
C LEU A 176 -15.35 10.39 7.69
N LYS A 177 -16.61 10.18 7.28
CA LYS A 177 -17.53 9.25 7.94
C LYS A 177 -16.96 7.81 8.05
N PRO A 178 -16.35 7.19 7.02
CA PRO A 178 -15.82 5.83 7.14
C PRO A 178 -14.89 5.70 8.34
N TYR A 179 -13.86 6.54 8.40
CA TYR A 179 -12.87 6.52 9.49
C TYR A 179 -13.50 6.87 10.85
N LYS A 180 -14.32 7.90 10.93
CA LYS A 180 -15.00 8.28 12.18
C LYS A 180 -15.88 7.16 12.74
N THR A 181 -16.48 6.35 11.88
CA THR A 181 -17.38 5.27 12.28
C THR A 181 -16.61 4.02 12.72
N THR A 182 -15.62 3.58 11.96
CA THR A 182 -14.96 2.27 12.15
C THR A 182 -13.51 2.38 12.63
N GLY A 183 -12.86 3.54 12.48
CA GLY A 183 -11.42 3.69 12.68
C GLY A 183 -10.60 3.21 11.50
N THR A 184 -11.23 2.87 10.36
CA THR A 184 -10.53 2.40 9.16
C THR A 184 -11.00 3.12 7.91
N THR A 185 -10.15 3.17 6.90
CA THR A 185 -10.54 3.46 5.51
C THR A 185 -9.67 2.62 4.59
N PHE A 186 -10.33 1.70 3.88
CA PHE A 186 -9.72 0.83 2.89
C PHE A 186 -10.20 1.16 1.48
N PHE A 187 -9.42 0.83 0.49
CA PHE A 187 -9.73 1.07 -0.91
C PHE A 187 -9.76 -0.23 -1.69
N TYR A 188 -10.58 -0.28 -2.74
CA TYR A 188 -10.68 -1.45 -3.59
C TYR A 188 -9.59 -1.45 -4.67
N ASP A 189 -9.08 -2.63 -4.97
CA ASP A 189 -8.23 -2.84 -6.13
C ASP A 189 -9.05 -3.13 -7.39
N ARG A 190 -8.36 -3.27 -8.49
CA ARG A 190 -8.93 -3.71 -9.77
C ARG A 190 -9.63 -5.05 -9.62
N VAL A 191 -10.68 -5.25 -10.39
CA VAL A 191 -11.30 -6.57 -10.54
C VAL A 191 -10.42 -7.41 -11.46
N HIS A 192 -9.83 -8.45 -10.94
CA HIS A 192 -8.86 -9.27 -11.65
C HIS A 192 -9.26 -10.75 -11.56
N SER A 193 -9.69 -11.33 -12.68
CA SER A 193 -10.17 -12.72 -12.74
C SER A 193 -9.04 -13.73 -13.00
N ASN A 194 -7.97 -13.30 -13.69
CA ASN A 194 -6.92 -14.22 -14.18
C ASN A 194 -5.88 -14.63 -13.13
N CYS A 195 -6.06 -14.31 -11.87
CA CYS A 195 -5.12 -14.65 -10.80
C CYS A 195 -5.52 -15.87 -9.96
N TYR A 196 -6.54 -16.60 -10.37
CA TYR A 196 -7.04 -17.77 -9.63
C TYR A 196 -5.97 -18.83 -9.36
N GLU A 197 -5.09 -19.09 -10.31
CA GLU A 197 -3.98 -20.02 -10.12
C GLU A 197 -3.03 -19.64 -8.97
N HIS A 198 -2.94 -18.33 -8.67
CA HIS A 198 -2.07 -17.84 -7.60
C HIS A 198 -2.75 -17.81 -6.24
N VAL A 199 -4.05 -17.53 -6.18
CA VAL A 199 -4.77 -17.31 -4.93
C VAL A 199 -5.61 -18.53 -4.52
N ASN A 200 -6.12 -19.31 -5.48
CA ASN A 200 -6.97 -20.47 -5.21
C ASN A 200 -6.25 -21.83 -5.23
N GLY A 201 -4.98 -21.87 -5.62
CA GLY A 201 -4.27 -23.14 -5.88
C GLY A 201 -4.66 -23.80 -7.20
N LYS A 202 -3.97 -24.90 -7.54
CA LYS A 202 -4.11 -25.59 -8.84
C LYS A 202 -5.48 -26.28 -9.06
N ASP A 203 -6.23 -26.50 -8.00
CA ASP A 203 -7.46 -27.30 -8.03
C ASP A 203 -8.74 -26.45 -8.21
N GLY A 204 -8.62 -25.16 -8.40
CA GLY A 204 -9.63 -24.23 -9.00
C GLY A 204 -11.02 -24.15 -8.38
N ASP A 205 -11.39 -25.02 -7.47
CA ASP A 205 -12.80 -25.24 -7.14
C ASP A 205 -13.32 -24.37 -6.00
N GLU A 206 -12.46 -23.76 -5.17
CA GLU A 206 -12.92 -22.96 -4.05
C GLU A 206 -12.05 -21.72 -3.81
N HIS A 207 -12.68 -20.55 -3.81
CA HIS A 207 -12.00 -19.30 -3.52
C HIS A 207 -11.37 -19.33 -2.11
N TYR A 208 -10.15 -18.78 -1.97
CA TYR A 208 -9.37 -18.81 -0.73
C TYR A 208 -10.15 -18.31 0.50
N LEU A 209 -11.04 -17.33 0.35
CA LEU A 209 -11.87 -16.82 1.45
C LEU A 209 -12.72 -17.93 2.08
N LYS A 210 -13.35 -18.79 1.28
CA LYS A 210 -14.15 -19.91 1.80
C LYS A 210 -13.28 -20.89 2.58
N LYS A 211 -12.10 -21.20 2.05
CA LYS A 211 -11.11 -22.04 2.77
C LYS A 211 -10.66 -21.42 4.08
N LEU A 212 -10.38 -20.10 4.05
CA LEU A 212 -9.97 -19.35 5.24
C LEU A 212 -11.05 -19.39 6.32
N PHE A 213 -12.30 -19.04 6.00
CA PHE A 213 -13.40 -19.09 6.98
C PHE A 213 -13.66 -20.50 7.54
N ALA A 214 -13.47 -21.53 6.72
CA ALA A 214 -13.63 -22.93 7.16
C ALA A 214 -12.49 -23.44 8.05
N SER A 215 -11.28 -22.88 7.94
CA SER A 215 -10.07 -23.40 8.59
C SER A 215 -9.44 -22.46 9.62
N PHE A 216 -9.94 -21.23 9.77
CA PHE A 216 -9.40 -20.29 10.74
C PHE A 216 -9.73 -20.71 12.17
N ASP A 217 -8.71 -20.73 13.02
CA ASP A 217 -8.82 -21.13 14.43
C ASP A 217 -9.24 -19.93 15.30
N TYR A 218 -10.55 -19.68 15.37
CA TYR A 218 -11.13 -18.60 16.18
C TYR A 218 -10.81 -18.74 17.67
N ASP A 219 -10.74 -19.97 18.18
CA ASP A 219 -10.45 -20.25 19.60
C ASP A 219 -9.03 -19.83 19.97
N ARG A 220 -8.07 -20.01 19.07
CA ARG A 220 -6.67 -19.56 19.25
C ARG A 220 -6.58 -18.07 19.59
N PHE A 221 -7.44 -17.26 18.98
CA PHE A 221 -7.44 -15.81 19.13
C PHE A 221 -8.50 -15.31 20.13
N ASN A 222 -9.21 -16.22 20.81
CA ASN A 222 -10.33 -15.92 21.70
C ASN A 222 -11.44 -15.06 21.02
N VAL A 223 -11.64 -15.27 19.72
CA VAL A 223 -12.71 -14.58 18.98
C VAL A 223 -14.01 -15.33 19.18
N THR A 224 -15.02 -14.61 19.67
CA THR A 224 -16.39 -15.13 19.85
C THR A 224 -17.27 -14.73 18.67
N GLY A 225 -18.29 -15.53 18.35
CA GLY A 225 -19.25 -15.20 17.27
C GLY A 225 -19.30 -16.21 16.12
N GLY A 226 -18.39 -17.19 16.13
CA GLY A 226 -18.34 -18.26 15.13
C GLY A 226 -17.65 -17.88 13.84
N ASN A 227 -17.76 -18.72 12.82
CA ASN A 227 -17.05 -18.65 11.55
C ASN A 227 -17.90 -18.09 10.38
N SER A 228 -18.94 -17.31 10.69
CA SER A 228 -19.80 -16.77 9.64
C SER A 228 -19.21 -15.47 9.07
N PRO A 229 -19.02 -15.42 7.74
CA PRO A 229 -18.59 -14.19 7.06
C PRO A 229 -19.58 -13.04 7.28
N SER A 230 -19.07 -11.82 7.37
CA SER A 230 -19.91 -10.63 7.38
C SER A 230 -20.69 -10.46 6.07
N GLN A 231 -21.74 -9.63 6.09
CA GLN A 231 -22.49 -9.29 4.88
C GLN A 231 -21.58 -8.67 3.82
N HIS A 232 -20.58 -7.87 4.22
CA HIS A 232 -19.60 -7.30 3.31
C HIS A 232 -18.82 -8.37 2.55
N VAL A 233 -18.36 -9.42 3.25
CA VAL A 233 -17.66 -10.54 2.61
C VAL A 233 -18.58 -11.30 1.67
N LEU A 234 -19.79 -11.64 2.11
CA LEU A 234 -20.74 -12.40 1.29
C LEU A 234 -21.08 -11.70 -0.04
N GLU A 235 -21.08 -10.37 -0.05
CA GLU A 235 -21.34 -9.54 -1.23
C GLU A 235 -20.08 -9.20 -2.02
N SER A 236 -18.88 -9.45 -1.47
CA SER A 236 -17.61 -9.11 -2.09
C SER A 236 -17.40 -9.84 -3.41
N PHE A 237 -16.68 -9.21 -4.31
CA PHE A 237 -16.32 -9.83 -5.59
C PHE A 237 -15.35 -11.01 -5.40
N ALA A 238 -14.48 -10.92 -4.40
CA ALA A 238 -13.57 -12.01 -4.07
C ALA A 238 -14.35 -13.25 -3.61
N TYR A 239 -15.27 -13.11 -2.67
CA TYR A 239 -16.06 -14.24 -2.15
C TYR A 239 -16.97 -14.85 -3.22
N THR A 240 -17.51 -14.03 -4.11
CA THR A 240 -18.35 -14.47 -5.22
C THR A 240 -17.57 -14.95 -6.46
N GLY A 241 -16.24 -14.99 -6.36
CA GLY A 241 -15.38 -15.53 -7.43
C GLY A 241 -15.19 -14.64 -8.64
N LYS A 242 -15.48 -13.35 -8.54
CA LYS A 242 -15.35 -12.37 -9.63
C LYS A 242 -13.99 -11.69 -9.69
N THR A 243 -13.25 -11.71 -8.58
CA THR A 243 -11.88 -11.19 -8.48
C THR A 243 -11.06 -12.05 -7.55
N CYS A 244 -9.74 -11.92 -7.61
CA CYS A 244 -8.82 -12.63 -6.75
C CYS A 244 -8.67 -11.98 -5.38
N HIS A 245 -8.77 -10.66 -5.32
CA HIS A 245 -8.59 -9.87 -4.11
C HIS A 245 -9.46 -8.61 -4.17
N GLU A 246 -9.72 -8.04 -3.00
CA GLU A 246 -10.56 -6.85 -2.88
C GLU A 246 -9.75 -5.58 -2.71
N MET A 247 -8.71 -5.64 -1.87
CA MET A 247 -8.08 -4.44 -1.34
C MET A 247 -6.88 -3.97 -2.16
N ASP A 248 -6.81 -2.66 -2.40
CA ASP A 248 -5.58 -1.95 -2.70
C ASP A 248 -4.96 -1.45 -1.39
N SER A 249 -3.71 -1.83 -1.13
CA SER A 249 -2.98 -1.50 0.09
C SER A 249 -2.02 -0.32 -0.06
N SER A 250 -2.14 0.47 -1.11
CA SER A 250 -1.27 1.64 -1.32
C SER A 250 -1.51 2.73 -0.27
N LEU A 251 -2.77 2.91 0.16
CA LEU A 251 -3.14 3.79 1.26
C LEU A 251 -4.07 3.08 2.25
N VAL A 252 -3.63 2.92 3.50
CA VAL A 252 -4.36 2.21 4.55
C VAL A 252 -4.45 3.07 5.80
N LEU A 253 -5.66 3.37 6.25
CA LEU A 253 -5.89 4.10 7.50
C LEU A 253 -6.45 3.17 8.57
N VAL A 254 -5.81 3.19 9.77
CA VAL A 254 -6.22 2.38 10.92
C VAL A 254 -6.07 3.17 12.23
N ASP A 255 -7.13 3.22 13.03
CA ASP A 255 -7.07 3.54 14.46
C ASP A 255 -6.75 2.25 15.22
N LYS A 256 -5.51 2.07 15.62
CA LYS A 256 -5.04 0.83 16.29
C LYS A 256 -5.70 0.58 17.65
N GLU A 257 -6.13 1.62 18.35
CA GLU A 257 -6.85 1.46 19.61
C GLU A 257 -8.23 0.82 19.35
N ARG A 258 -8.94 1.26 18.30
CA ARG A 258 -10.22 0.68 17.91
C ARG A 258 -10.06 -0.71 17.28
N ALA A 259 -9.00 -0.94 16.52
CA ALA A 259 -8.68 -2.25 15.99
C ALA A 259 -8.47 -3.28 17.11
N GLY A 260 -7.80 -2.85 18.18
CA GLY A 260 -7.50 -3.71 19.32
C GLY A 260 -6.39 -4.73 19.04
N GLN A 261 -6.01 -5.44 20.09
CA GLN A 261 -4.91 -6.38 20.06
C GLN A 261 -5.17 -7.58 19.15
N ILE A 262 -6.39 -8.09 19.15
CA ILE A 262 -6.76 -9.30 18.40
C ILE A 262 -6.54 -9.08 16.89
N VAL A 263 -6.93 -7.93 16.33
CA VAL A 263 -6.69 -7.59 14.92
C VAL A 263 -5.19 -7.61 14.61
N MET A 264 -4.37 -7.03 15.49
CA MET A 264 -2.91 -7.00 15.31
C MET A 264 -2.29 -8.40 15.38
N GLU A 265 -2.75 -9.25 16.29
CA GLU A 265 -2.30 -10.64 16.42
C GLU A 265 -2.67 -11.48 15.20
N ILE A 266 -3.89 -11.35 14.70
CA ILE A 266 -4.34 -12.03 13.48
C ILE A 266 -3.55 -11.53 12.27
N MET A 267 -3.27 -10.22 12.19
CA MET A 267 -2.43 -9.64 11.13
C MET A 267 -1.02 -10.25 11.17
N LEU A 268 -0.41 -10.36 12.35
CA LEU A 268 0.90 -10.99 12.52
C LEU A 268 0.85 -12.46 12.10
N TRP A 269 -0.18 -13.22 12.51
CA TRP A 269 -0.38 -14.61 12.11
C TRP A 269 -0.47 -14.76 10.58
N PHE A 270 -1.23 -13.90 9.90
CA PHE A 270 -1.30 -13.93 8.44
C PHE A 270 0.08 -13.85 7.79
N ILE A 271 0.96 -13.00 8.29
CA ILE A 271 2.26 -12.73 7.66
C ILE A 271 3.40 -13.62 8.18
N THR A 272 3.22 -14.34 9.29
CA THR A 272 4.23 -15.23 9.85
C THR A 272 3.90 -16.70 9.66
N GLU A 273 2.63 -17.06 9.50
CA GLU A 273 2.18 -18.45 9.38
C GLU A 273 1.37 -18.66 8.09
N GLU A 274 0.24 -17.98 7.92
CA GLU A 274 -0.73 -18.33 6.90
C GLU A 274 -0.21 -18.13 5.48
N ARG A 275 0.56 -17.07 5.21
CA ARG A 275 1.15 -16.84 3.88
C ARG A 275 2.08 -17.96 3.39
N PHE A 276 2.55 -18.81 4.29
CA PHE A 276 3.39 -19.96 3.95
C PHE A 276 2.58 -21.25 3.77
N ARG A 277 1.34 -21.28 4.31
CA ARG A 277 0.42 -22.41 4.14
C ARG A 277 -0.28 -22.34 2.80
N PHE A 278 -0.82 -21.18 2.45
CA PHE A 278 -1.41 -20.96 1.13
C PHE A 278 -1.39 -19.49 0.71
N ARG A 279 -1.50 -19.26 -0.60
CA ARG A 279 -1.50 -17.92 -1.14
C ARG A 279 -2.91 -17.33 -1.06
N TYR A 280 -3.16 -16.52 -0.05
CA TYR A 280 -4.44 -15.83 0.15
C TYR A 280 -4.46 -14.41 -0.42
N SER A 281 -3.32 -13.87 -0.84
CA SER A 281 -3.20 -12.48 -1.27
C SER A 281 -2.11 -12.29 -2.33
N PHE A 282 -2.25 -11.24 -3.12
CA PHE A 282 -1.16 -10.67 -3.91
C PHE A 282 -0.34 -9.72 -3.04
N GLY A 283 0.78 -10.19 -2.52
CA GLY A 283 1.55 -9.43 -1.55
C GLY A 283 0.76 -9.25 -0.24
N ASP A 284 0.77 -8.05 0.29
CA ASP A 284 0.18 -7.69 1.58
C ASP A 284 -1.31 -7.33 1.56
N LYS A 285 -1.89 -7.12 0.38
CA LYS A 285 -3.18 -6.45 0.16
C LYS A 285 -4.32 -6.95 1.04
N GLU A 286 -4.58 -8.24 1.04
CA GLU A 286 -5.71 -8.82 1.78
C GLU A 286 -5.48 -8.90 3.30
N THR A 287 -4.23 -8.81 3.76
CA THR A 287 -3.87 -8.98 5.17
C THR A 287 -4.59 -8.00 6.09
N PHE A 288 -4.72 -6.74 5.65
CA PHE A 288 -5.26 -5.68 6.51
C PHE A 288 -6.73 -5.92 6.83
N TRP A 289 -7.60 -5.92 5.81
CA TRP A 289 -9.04 -6.03 6.05
C TRP A 289 -9.46 -7.41 6.55
N LEU A 290 -8.76 -8.49 6.12
CA LEU A 290 -9.03 -9.84 6.63
C LEU A 290 -8.73 -9.96 8.12
N ALA A 291 -7.72 -9.27 8.64
CA ALA A 291 -7.46 -9.28 10.08
C ALA A 291 -8.63 -8.72 10.88
N PHE A 292 -9.27 -7.65 10.39
CA PHE A 292 -10.49 -7.09 10.99
C PHE A 292 -11.68 -8.04 10.85
N GLU A 293 -11.86 -8.62 9.68
CA GLU A 293 -12.94 -9.58 9.41
C GLU A 293 -12.86 -10.80 10.33
N MET A 294 -11.68 -11.43 10.42
CA MET A 294 -11.48 -12.59 11.28
C MET A 294 -11.62 -12.26 12.77
N ALA A 295 -11.29 -11.03 13.16
CA ALA A 295 -11.48 -10.54 14.54
C ALA A 295 -12.91 -10.09 14.85
N HIS A 296 -13.82 -10.08 13.89
CA HIS A 296 -15.17 -9.52 13.99
C HIS A 296 -15.18 -8.04 14.42
N VAL A 297 -14.15 -7.27 14.05
CA VAL A 297 -14.03 -5.84 14.32
C VAL A 297 -14.54 -5.05 13.11
N PRO A 298 -15.43 -4.06 13.29
CA PRO A 298 -15.95 -3.25 12.18
C PRO A 298 -14.83 -2.54 11.40
N TYR A 299 -14.96 -2.53 10.10
CA TYR A 299 -14.07 -1.83 9.16
C TYR A 299 -14.89 -1.17 8.05
N ALA A 300 -14.26 -0.28 7.29
CA ALA A 300 -14.92 0.40 6.18
C ALA A 300 -14.04 0.45 4.94
N PHE A 301 -14.63 0.07 3.81
CA PHE A 301 -14.10 0.39 2.49
C PHE A 301 -14.70 1.69 1.95
N SER A 302 -13.96 2.34 1.03
CA SER A 302 -14.54 3.37 0.17
C SER A 302 -15.78 2.81 -0.55
N PRO A 303 -16.85 3.58 -0.73
CA PRO A 303 -17.99 3.13 -1.53
C PRO A 303 -17.66 3.04 -3.03
N TRP A 304 -16.51 3.59 -3.43
CA TRP A 304 -16.09 3.70 -4.82
C TRP A 304 -15.13 2.58 -5.19
N GLY A 305 -15.35 2.00 -6.37
CA GLY A 305 -14.41 1.10 -7.00
C GLY A 305 -13.16 1.85 -7.48
N VAL A 306 -12.19 1.09 -7.97
CA VAL A 306 -10.98 1.64 -8.56
C VAL A 306 -11.29 2.39 -9.85
N SER A 307 -10.55 3.45 -10.09
CA SER A 307 -10.51 4.20 -11.35
C SER A 307 -9.08 4.18 -11.93
N GLY A 308 -8.92 4.61 -13.17
CA GLY A 308 -7.64 4.60 -13.87
C GLY A 308 -7.23 5.97 -14.36
N VAL A 309 -5.91 6.18 -14.43
CA VAL A 309 -5.28 7.35 -15.03
C VAL A 309 -4.31 6.89 -16.10
N SER A 310 -4.45 7.42 -17.32
CA SER A 310 -3.53 7.10 -18.40
C SER A 310 -2.23 7.86 -18.27
N SER A 311 -1.12 7.15 -18.42
CA SER A 311 0.24 7.71 -18.35
C SER A 311 0.80 8.25 -19.66
N THR A 312 0.08 8.07 -20.78
CA THR A 312 0.53 8.50 -22.14
C THR A 312 -0.66 8.78 -23.04
N PRO A 313 -0.46 9.38 -24.23
CA PRO A 313 -1.46 9.28 -25.28
C PRO A 313 -1.85 7.82 -25.43
N ASN A 314 -3.10 7.53 -25.13
CA ASN A 314 -3.53 6.17 -24.85
C ASN A 314 -3.86 5.47 -26.17
N ARG A 315 -2.95 4.64 -26.67
CA ARG A 315 -3.17 3.78 -27.81
C ARG A 315 -4.40 2.88 -27.64
N ASP A 316 -4.71 2.54 -26.39
CA ASP A 316 -5.86 1.69 -26.11
C ASP A 316 -7.18 2.40 -26.38
N MET A 317 -7.25 3.73 -26.22
CA MET A 317 -8.42 4.52 -26.61
C MET A 317 -8.60 4.59 -28.14
N GLU A 318 -7.51 4.48 -28.91
CA GLU A 318 -7.58 4.38 -30.38
C GLU A 318 -8.12 3.02 -30.82
N LEU A 319 -7.70 1.95 -30.14
CA LEU A 319 -8.08 0.57 -30.46
C LEU A 319 -9.42 0.18 -29.81
N HIS A 320 -9.67 0.65 -28.60
CA HIS A 320 -10.83 0.34 -27.79
C HIS A 320 -11.43 1.64 -27.26
N PRO A 321 -12.32 2.28 -28.01
CA PRO A 321 -13.02 3.48 -27.56
C PRO A 321 -13.65 3.27 -26.18
N ASN A 322 -13.55 4.25 -25.29
CA ASN A 322 -14.03 4.18 -23.92
C ASN A 322 -13.27 3.22 -22.98
N THR A 323 -12.03 2.88 -23.32
CA THR A 323 -11.16 2.06 -22.46
C THR A 323 -9.93 2.85 -22.07
N LEU A 324 -9.58 2.83 -20.78
CA LEU A 324 -8.40 3.49 -20.25
C LEU A 324 -7.54 2.49 -19.48
N CYS A 325 -6.27 2.38 -19.87
CA CYS A 325 -5.27 1.56 -19.19
C CYS A 325 -4.26 2.48 -18.48
N GLY A 326 -3.92 2.20 -17.23
CA GLY A 326 -2.95 3.03 -16.53
C GLY A 326 -2.90 2.81 -15.02
N SER A 327 -2.39 3.83 -14.33
CA SER A 327 -2.22 3.81 -12.88
C SER A 327 -3.55 3.84 -12.13
N ILE A 328 -3.55 3.28 -10.93
CA ILE A 328 -4.74 3.23 -10.05
C ILE A 328 -5.04 4.63 -9.51
N LEU A 329 -6.28 5.05 -9.67
CA LEU A 329 -6.83 6.27 -9.11
C LEU A 329 -7.88 5.94 -8.05
N HIS A 330 -7.83 6.61 -6.92
CA HIS A 330 -8.88 6.61 -5.91
C HIS A 330 -9.49 7.98 -5.71
N TYR A 331 -10.81 7.99 -5.58
CA TYR A 331 -11.59 9.16 -5.23
C TYR A 331 -11.80 9.26 -3.72
N LEU A 332 -12.08 10.45 -3.23
CA LEU A 332 -12.52 10.63 -1.84
C LEU A 332 -13.72 9.74 -1.53
N PRO A 333 -13.74 9.07 -0.37
CA PRO A 333 -14.82 8.18 0.05
C PRO A 333 -16.03 8.97 0.58
N VAL A 334 -16.50 9.95 -0.19
CA VAL A 334 -17.68 10.77 0.10
C VAL A 334 -18.70 10.61 -1.03
N ASP A 335 -19.97 10.76 -0.68
CA ASP A 335 -21.08 10.66 -1.63
C ASP A 335 -21.49 12.04 -2.15
N ASP A 336 -20.54 12.77 -2.70
CA ASP A 336 -20.79 14.07 -3.30
C ASP A 336 -21.07 13.94 -4.81
N ARG A 337 -21.82 14.91 -5.35
CA ARG A 337 -22.15 14.94 -6.79
C ARG A 337 -20.91 15.11 -7.65
N ASP A 338 -19.98 15.94 -7.21
CA ASP A 338 -18.73 16.22 -7.91
C ASP A 338 -17.61 15.31 -7.34
N PRO A 339 -17.17 14.30 -8.12
CA PRO A 339 -16.14 13.39 -7.65
C PRO A 339 -14.81 14.13 -7.50
N GLU A 340 -14.23 14.05 -6.31
CA GLU A 340 -12.92 14.62 -6.02
C GLU A 340 -11.86 13.50 -6.01
N MET A 341 -10.80 13.67 -6.80
CA MET A 341 -9.65 12.79 -6.78
C MET A 341 -8.97 12.89 -5.42
N LEU A 342 -8.54 11.76 -4.88
CA LEU A 342 -7.76 11.71 -3.65
C LEU A 342 -6.27 11.50 -3.94
N TYR A 343 -5.94 10.39 -4.57
CA TYR A 343 -4.57 10.05 -4.93
C TYR A 343 -4.52 9.07 -6.12
N VAL A 344 -3.35 8.96 -6.69
CA VAL A 344 -3.01 7.95 -7.71
C VAL A 344 -1.82 7.16 -7.23
N ASN A 345 -1.91 5.82 -7.21
CA ASN A 345 -0.75 4.95 -7.04
C ASN A 345 -0.09 4.75 -8.40
N GLY A 346 1.12 5.27 -8.56
CA GLY A 346 1.66 5.42 -9.90
C GLY A 346 3.19 5.49 -10.01
N LYS A 347 3.89 4.40 -9.71
CA LYS A 347 5.34 4.31 -9.93
C LYS A 347 5.74 4.71 -11.35
N ALA A 348 5.03 4.24 -12.37
CA ALA A 348 5.29 4.58 -13.76
C ALA A 348 5.07 6.06 -14.10
N LEU A 349 4.23 6.75 -13.33
CA LEU A 349 4.05 8.19 -13.46
C LEU A 349 5.20 8.98 -12.84
N LEU A 350 5.75 8.53 -11.73
CA LEU A 350 6.88 9.18 -11.05
C LEU A 350 8.20 8.90 -11.74
N ASP A 351 8.42 7.66 -12.13
CA ASP A 351 9.63 7.19 -12.81
C ASP A 351 9.30 6.60 -14.19
N PRO A 352 9.01 7.45 -15.19
CA PRO A 352 8.71 6.99 -16.54
C PRO A 352 9.94 6.41 -17.28
N TYR A 353 11.13 6.51 -16.68
CA TYR A 353 12.40 6.05 -17.27
C TYR A 353 13.21 5.22 -16.26
N PRO A 354 12.71 4.06 -15.82
CA PRO A 354 13.36 3.27 -14.77
C PRO A 354 14.75 2.77 -15.13
N GLU A 355 15.06 2.67 -16.45
CA GLU A 355 16.35 2.24 -16.98
C GLU A 355 17.33 3.43 -17.19
N GLY A 356 16.87 4.65 -16.87
CA GLY A 356 17.62 5.88 -17.07
C GLY A 356 17.47 6.50 -18.46
N LEU A 357 17.73 7.80 -18.55
CA LEU A 357 17.54 8.57 -19.79
C LEU A 357 18.48 8.11 -20.94
N LYS A 358 19.64 7.58 -20.63
CA LYS A 358 20.63 7.15 -21.63
C LYS A 358 20.20 5.91 -22.41
N GLU A 359 19.37 5.08 -21.81
CA GLU A 359 18.94 3.80 -22.35
C GLU A 359 17.54 3.85 -22.98
N VAL A 360 16.87 5.00 -22.89
CA VAL A 360 15.54 5.18 -23.46
C VAL A 360 15.61 5.12 -24.98
N PRO A 361 14.87 4.23 -25.66
CA PRO A 361 14.78 4.20 -27.11
C PRO A 361 14.36 5.55 -27.68
N LYS A 362 14.95 5.96 -28.80
CA LYS A 362 14.71 7.26 -29.43
C LYS A 362 13.22 7.60 -29.63
N ALA A 363 12.38 6.59 -29.82
CA ALA A 363 10.93 6.75 -29.89
C ALA A 363 10.30 7.24 -28.57
N ARG A 364 10.89 6.92 -27.41
CA ARG A 364 10.45 7.41 -26.09
C ARG A 364 10.94 8.82 -25.79
N TRP A 365 12.08 9.24 -26.34
CA TRP A 365 12.59 10.59 -26.18
C TRP A 365 11.59 11.66 -26.67
N ASN A 366 10.95 11.39 -27.78
CA ASN A 366 9.94 12.30 -28.32
C ASN A 366 8.70 12.41 -27.41
N ASN A 367 8.50 11.43 -26.53
CA ASN A 367 7.40 11.37 -25.58
C ASN A 367 7.80 11.84 -24.16
N MET A 368 9.06 12.21 -23.92
CA MET A 368 9.56 12.59 -22.61
C MET A 368 8.73 13.72 -21.96
N PHE A 369 8.32 14.69 -22.74
CA PHE A 369 7.46 15.79 -22.28
C PHE A 369 5.96 15.46 -22.38
N ASN A 370 5.61 14.40 -23.11
CA ASN A 370 4.25 13.94 -23.31
C ASN A 370 3.87 12.78 -22.36
N VAL A 371 4.79 12.34 -21.50
CA VAL A 371 4.53 11.31 -20.47
C VAL A 371 3.78 11.93 -19.28
N LEU A 372 2.83 12.81 -19.55
CA LEU A 372 1.86 13.28 -18.57
C LEU A 372 0.54 12.55 -18.85
N PRO A 373 -0.12 12.05 -17.83
CA PRO A 373 -1.46 11.52 -18.00
C PRO A 373 -2.39 12.65 -18.42
N THR A 374 -3.36 12.33 -19.27
CA THR A 374 -4.29 13.32 -19.83
C THR A 374 -5.74 13.05 -19.47
N HIS A 375 -6.05 11.79 -19.15
CA HIS A 375 -7.41 11.34 -18.91
C HIS A 375 -7.50 10.43 -17.68
N MET A 376 -8.70 10.36 -17.13
CA MET A 376 -9.07 9.45 -16.05
C MET A 376 -10.41 8.80 -16.33
N THR A 377 -10.67 7.62 -15.76
CA THR A 377 -12.00 7.00 -15.79
C THR A 377 -12.91 7.67 -14.74
N PRO A 378 -14.23 7.68 -14.99
CA PRO A 378 -15.20 8.25 -14.05
C PRO A 378 -15.23 7.45 -12.73
N ARG A 379 -15.66 8.11 -11.65
CA ARG A 379 -15.95 7.49 -10.38
C ARG A 379 -17.18 6.58 -10.50
N LEU A 380 -17.03 5.32 -10.14
CA LEU A 380 -18.10 4.34 -10.15
C LEU A 380 -18.19 3.60 -8.81
N PRO A 381 -19.40 3.22 -8.35
CA PRO A 381 -19.56 2.34 -7.20
C PRO A 381 -18.84 1.00 -7.43
N ARG A 382 -18.30 0.40 -6.36
CA ARG A 382 -17.68 -0.93 -6.41
C ARG A 382 -18.61 -2.01 -7.01
N THR A 383 -19.91 -1.84 -6.82
CA THR A 383 -20.92 -2.77 -7.34
C THR A 383 -21.01 -2.82 -8.88
N VAL A 384 -20.46 -1.80 -9.55
CA VAL A 384 -20.35 -1.80 -11.02
C VAL A 384 -19.14 -2.63 -11.40
N LEU A 385 -19.38 -3.78 -12.02
CA LEU A 385 -18.33 -4.58 -12.63
C LEU A 385 -17.75 -3.83 -13.83
N SER A 386 -16.56 -3.28 -13.65
CA SER A 386 -15.71 -2.98 -14.79
C SER A 386 -15.20 -4.31 -15.34
N LYS A 387 -15.47 -4.59 -16.60
CA LYS A 387 -14.84 -5.72 -17.27
C LYS A 387 -13.36 -5.42 -17.40
N PHE A 388 -12.51 -6.23 -16.77
CA PHE A 388 -11.10 -6.28 -17.10
C PHE A 388 -10.95 -7.26 -18.26
N GLY A 389 -10.13 -6.88 -19.24
CA GLY A 389 -10.06 -7.54 -20.51
C GLY A 389 -9.75 -9.02 -20.46
N ASP A 390 -10.80 -9.79 -20.71
CA ASP A 390 -10.67 -11.15 -21.22
C ASP A 390 -10.50 -11.16 -22.76
N GLU A 391 -10.46 -9.98 -23.40
CA GLU A 391 -10.22 -9.87 -24.81
C GLU A 391 -8.72 -9.99 -25.11
N GLU A 392 -8.36 -10.81 -26.08
CA GLU A 392 -7.01 -10.96 -26.58
C GLU A 392 -6.38 -9.59 -26.82
N ASN A 393 -5.29 -9.28 -26.11
CA ASN A 393 -4.49 -8.05 -26.19
C ASN A 393 -4.89 -6.87 -25.30
N ILE A 394 -5.79 -7.00 -24.32
CA ILE A 394 -6.02 -5.96 -23.30
C ILE A 394 -5.31 -6.35 -22.01
N TYR A 395 -4.47 -5.42 -21.50
CA TYR A 395 -3.71 -5.62 -20.26
C TYR A 395 -4.61 -5.51 -19.02
N SER A 396 -4.19 -6.15 -17.93
CA SER A 396 -4.91 -6.14 -16.64
C SER A 396 -5.05 -4.75 -16.00
N GLU A 397 -4.31 -3.76 -16.47
CA GLU A 397 -4.41 -2.36 -16.05
C GLU A 397 -5.55 -1.60 -16.72
N CYS A 398 -6.30 -2.23 -17.64
CA CYS A 398 -7.32 -1.57 -18.44
C CYS A 398 -8.70 -1.62 -17.80
N LEU A 399 -9.40 -0.49 -17.81
CA LEU A 399 -10.80 -0.35 -17.43
C LEU A 399 -11.64 -0.17 -18.69
N ILE A 400 -12.30 -1.26 -19.09
CA ILE A 400 -12.97 -1.35 -20.39
C ILE A 400 -14.37 -0.76 -20.33
N GLY A 401 -14.69 0.07 -21.34
CA GLY A 401 -16.07 0.55 -21.57
C GLY A 401 -16.56 1.59 -20.57
N LEU A 402 -15.71 2.09 -19.67
CA LEU A 402 -16.11 3.07 -18.66
C LEU A 402 -16.09 4.52 -19.16
N GLY A 403 -15.53 4.77 -20.34
CA GLY A 403 -15.27 6.11 -20.82
C GLY A 403 -14.07 6.76 -20.12
N SER A 404 -13.80 7.99 -20.48
CA SER A 404 -12.75 8.81 -19.86
C SER A 404 -13.10 10.28 -19.90
N THR A 405 -12.53 11.02 -18.95
CA THR A 405 -12.63 12.47 -18.85
C THR A 405 -11.24 13.07 -18.73
N PRO A 406 -11.03 14.35 -19.14
CA PRO A 406 -9.75 15.01 -18.91
C PRO A 406 -9.38 15.04 -17.44
N LEU A 407 -8.08 14.89 -17.16
CA LEU A 407 -7.53 15.06 -15.82
C LEU A 407 -7.61 16.51 -15.36
N PRO A 408 -7.90 16.76 -14.07
CA PRO A 408 -7.79 18.08 -13.49
C PRO A 408 -6.34 18.62 -13.54
N GLU A 409 -6.16 19.91 -13.87
CA GLU A 409 -4.84 20.57 -13.88
C GLU A 409 -4.13 20.43 -12.54
N LEU A 410 -4.87 20.48 -11.43
CA LEU A 410 -4.34 20.33 -10.08
C LEU A 410 -3.55 19.01 -9.90
N PHE A 411 -4.02 17.91 -10.51
CA PHE A 411 -3.29 16.64 -10.46
C PHE A 411 -1.97 16.73 -11.23
N THR A 412 -2.00 17.35 -12.41
CA THR A 412 -0.79 17.54 -13.21
C THR A 412 0.26 18.33 -12.44
N GLY A 413 -0.15 19.41 -11.76
CA GLY A 413 0.74 20.18 -10.89
C GLY A 413 1.36 19.38 -9.75
N SER A 414 0.56 18.56 -9.05
CA SER A 414 1.04 17.67 -7.99
C SER A 414 2.02 16.60 -8.54
N LEU A 415 1.71 16.02 -9.68
CA LEU A 415 2.60 15.06 -10.34
C LEU A 415 3.94 15.68 -10.73
N LEU A 416 3.93 16.89 -11.32
CA LEU A 416 5.15 17.57 -11.72
C LEU A 416 6.02 17.93 -10.52
N ARG A 417 5.42 18.40 -9.42
CA ARG A 417 6.14 18.66 -8.16
C ARG A 417 6.76 17.37 -7.60
N ARG A 418 6.01 16.27 -7.55
CA ARG A 418 6.52 14.95 -7.14
C ARG A 418 7.70 14.49 -8.01
N ARG A 419 7.61 14.66 -9.34
CA ARG A 419 8.71 14.37 -10.28
C ARG A 419 9.91 15.26 -10.03
N LEU A 420 9.71 16.55 -9.80
CA LEU A 420 10.81 17.47 -9.50
C LEU A 420 11.59 17.03 -8.27
N HIS A 421 10.89 16.66 -7.18
CA HIS A 421 11.53 16.13 -5.98
C HIS A 421 12.25 14.80 -6.26
N TYR A 422 11.59 13.87 -6.93
CA TYR A 422 12.16 12.56 -7.28
C TYR A 422 13.45 12.70 -8.10
N TRP A 423 13.39 13.46 -9.19
CA TRP A 423 14.55 13.69 -10.06
C TRP A 423 15.64 14.51 -9.39
N GLY A 424 15.26 15.42 -8.50
CA GLY A 424 16.21 16.19 -7.69
C GLY A 424 17.08 15.28 -6.82
N VAL A 425 16.48 14.27 -6.19
CA VAL A 425 17.22 13.26 -5.43
C VAL A 425 18.11 12.41 -6.34
N GLN A 426 17.56 11.92 -7.45
CA GLN A 426 18.30 11.07 -8.41
C GLN A 426 19.52 11.78 -9.02
N SER A 427 19.45 13.08 -9.22
CA SER A 427 20.53 13.90 -9.80
C SER A 427 21.42 14.58 -8.77
N GLY A 428 21.12 14.47 -7.48
CA GLY A 428 21.83 15.17 -6.41
C GLY A 428 21.49 16.67 -6.29
N MET A 429 20.45 17.15 -7.00
CA MET A 429 20.00 18.56 -6.94
C MET A 429 19.01 18.75 -5.79
N LEU A 430 19.45 18.58 -4.54
CA LEU A 430 18.59 18.57 -3.36
C LEU A 430 17.87 19.91 -3.09
N ALA A 431 18.32 21.01 -3.66
CA ALA A 431 17.62 22.30 -3.56
C ALA A 431 16.19 22.25 -4.12
N THR A 432 15.92 21.37 -5.08
CA THR A 432 14.57 21.17 -5.63
C THR A 432 13.56 20.70 -4.59
N LEU A 433 14.01 20.05 -3.52
CA LEU A 433 13.16 19.57 -2.43
C LEU A 433 12.49 20.68 -1.63
N GLN A 434 12.95 21.93 -1.74
CA GLN A 434 12.34 23.08 -1.09
C GLN A 434 11.15 23.65 -1.88
N HIS A 435 10.96 23.19 -3.10
CA HIS A 435 9.92 23.72 -3.98
C HIS A 435 8.57 23.09 -3.68
N CYS A 436 7.62 23.89 -3.18
CA CYS A 436 6.26 23.44 -2.85
C CYS A 436 5.17 24.03 -3.76
N GLU A 437 5.51 24.95 -4.65
CA GLU A 437 4.54 25.51 -5.59
C GLU A 437 4.07 24.45 -6.59
N THR A 438 2.80 24.55 -6.99
CA THR A 438 2.24 23.75 -8.08
C THR A 438 2.46 24.48 -9.40
N TYR A 439 2.80 23.76 -10.45
CA TYR A 439 3.02 24.29 -11.80
C TYR A 439 1.70 24.44 -12.56
#